data_4ebd7d3f2404a4092da93d8a1ab5d7e4
#
_entry.id   4ebd7d3f2404a4092da93d8a1ab5d7e4
#
_cell.length_a   1.000
_cell.length_b   1.000
_cell.length_c   1.000
_cell.angle_alpha   90.00
_cell.angle_beta   90.00
_cell.angle_gamma   90.00
#
_symmetry.space_group_name_H-M   'P 1'
#
loop_
_entity.id
_entity.type
_entity.pdbx_description
1 polymer ?
#
loop_
_entity_poly.entity_id
_entity_poly.type
_entity_poly.pdbx_seq_one_letter_code
_entity_poly.pdbx_strand_id
1 'polypeptide(L)' 'MNYDKLKRLEKNYSDFLKRQPFFESSKVEQNEHGKWALWICYRNGMSHATKKEIATELGDIQLKFFMVDGEKQK' A
#
# COMPACT_ATOMS: atom_id res chain seq x y z
N MET A 1 -1.68 14.70 4.96
CA MET A 1 -0.36 14.15 5.26
C MET A 1 0.57 14.42 4.09
N ASN A 2 1.79 14.81 4.35
CA ASN A 2 2.67 15.20 3.25
C ASN A 2 3.55 14.05 2.79
N TYR A 3 4.27 14.29 1.71
CA TYR A 3 5.11 13.29 1.08
C TYR A 3 6.16 12.71 2.04
N ASP A 4 6.87 13.58 2.75
CA ASP A 4 7.94 13.13 3.62
C ASP A 4 7.44 12.21 4.72
N LYS A 5 6.29 12.55 5.30
CA LYS A 5 5.74 11.74 6.36
C LYS A 5 5.31 10.37 5.85
N LEU A 6 4.73 10.33 4.66
CA LEU A 6 4.31 9.07 4.07
C LEU A 6 5.50 8.20 3.68
N LYS A 7 6.57 8.82 3.18
CA LYS A 7 7.78 8.06 2.87
C LYS A 7 8.39 7.46 4.13
N ARG A 8 8.35 8.20 5.22
CA ARG A 8 8.86 7.69 6.49
C ARG A 8 8.02 6.52 6.99
N LEU A 9 6.71 6.64 6.87
CA LEU A 9 5.84 5.54 7.25
C LEU A 9 6.08 4.31 6.38
N GLU A 10 6.23 4.51 5.09
CA GLU A 10 6.51 3.41 4.19
C GLU A 10 7.78 2.67 4.62
N LYS A 11 8.81 3.42 4.95
CA LYS A 11 10.06 2.81 5.37
C LYS A 11 9.91 2.08 6.70
N ASN A 12 9.21 2.69 7.65
CA ASN A 12 9.04 2.09 8.97
C ASN A 12 8.25 0.79 8.94
N TYR A 13 7.31 0.69 8.02
CA TYR A 13 6.47 -0.49 7.92
C TYR A 13 6.86 -1.43 6.78
N SER A 14 8.05 -1.19 6.21
CA SER A 14 8.49 -1.98 5.06
C SER A 14 8.52 -3.48 5.36
N ASP A 15 9.07 -3.87 6.50
CA ASP A 15 9.15 -5.28 6.84
C ASP A 15 7.77 -5.89 7.08
N PHE A 16 6.91 -5.13 7.75
CA PHE A 16 5.55 -5.60 7.99
C PHE A 16 4.82 -5.83 6.67
N LEU A 17 4.94 -4.88 5.75
CA LEU A 17 4.26 -4.99 4.46
C LEU A 17 4.78 -6.16 3.64
N LYS A 18 6.08 -6.36 3.66
CA LYS A 18 6.67 -7.45 2.87
C LYS A 18 6.24 -8.82 3.35
N ARG A 19 5.81 -8.93 4.60
CA ARG A 19 5.35 -10.20 5.13
C ARG A 19 3.89 -10.48 4.81
N GLN A 20 3.18 -9.51 4.25
CA GLN A 20 1.77 -9.71 3.94
C GLN A 20 1.61 -10.57 2.70
N PRO A 21 0.67 -11.53 2.72
CA PRO A 21 0.45 -12.37 1.53
C PRO A 21 0.00 -11.51 0.36
N PHE A 22 0.55 -11.81 -0.80
CA PHE A 22 0.19 -11.14 -2.06
C PHE A 22 0.59 -9.67 -2.13
N PHE A 23 1.40 -9.20 -1.21
CA PHE A 23 1.93 -7.84 -1.29
C PHE A 23 2.97 -7.79 -2.41
N GLU A 24 2.87 -6.77 -3.26
CA GLU A 24 3.80 -6.61 -4.37
C GLU A 24 4.78 -5.47 -4.09
N SER A 25 4.28 -4.29 -3.84
CA SER A 25 5.14 -3.14 -3.60
C SER A 25 4.33 -2.00 -3.00
N SER A 26 5.01 -0.95 -2.61
CA SER A 26 4.36 0.25 -2.12
C SER A 26 5.04 1.47 -2.71
N LYS A 27 4.33 2.58 -2.74
CA LYS A 27 4.87 3.83 -3.25
C LYS A 27 4.06 4.99 -2.68
N VAL A 28 4.64 6.18 -2.75
CA VAL A 28 3.95 7.39 -2.31
C VAL A 28 3.71 8.25 -3.54
N GLU A 29 2.44 8.46 -3.87
CA GLU A 29 2.05 9.25 -5.04
C GLU A 29 0.77 10.02 -4.74
N GLN A 30 0.48 11.00 -5.55
CA GLN A 30 -0.76 11.75 -5.42
C GLN A 30 -1.91 10.96 -6.02
N ASN A 31 -3.08 11.08 -5.38
CA ASN A 31 -4.27 10.44 -5.92
C ASN A 31 -4.93 11.39 -6.93
N GLU A 32 -6.11 11.01 -7.41
CA GLU A 32 -6.78 11.81 -8.45
C GLU A 32 -7.21 13.19 -7.96
N HIS A 33 -7.20 13.41 -6.66
CA HIS A 33 -7.53 14.71 -6.08
C HIS A 33 -6.29 15.52 -5.76
N GLY A 34 -5.12 15.03 -6.17
CA GLY A 34 -3.87 15.74 -5.93
C GLY A 34 -3.34 15.61 -4.53
N LYS A 35 -3.87 14.71 -3.73
CA LYS A 35 -3.41 14.52 -2.36
C LYS A 35 -2.46 13.35 -2.29
N TRP A 36 -1.43 13.51 -1.46
CA TRP A 36 -0.45 12.45 -1.29
C TRP A 36 -1.06 11.26 -0.57
N ALA A 37 -0.74 10.09 -1.03
CA ALA A 37 -1.26 8.85 -0.44
C ALA A 37 -0.19 7.78 -0.53
N LEU A 38 -0.26 6.83 0.40
CA LEU A 38 0.59 5.65 0.35
C LEU A 38 -0.16 4.58 -0.42
N TRP A 39 0.39 4.16 -1.55
CA TRP A 39 -0.22 3.17 -2.40
C TRP A 39 0.32 1.80 -2.06
N ILE A 40 -0.58 0.88 -1.80
CA ILE A 40 -0.23 -0.51 -1.53
C ILE A 40 -0.59 -1.31 -2.77
N CYS A 41 0.43 -1.77 -3.48
CA CYS A 41 0.21 -2.55 -4.69
C CYS A 41 0.24 -4.02 -4.32
N TYR A 42 -0.78 -4.75 -4.70
CA TYR A 42 -0.91 -6.15 -4.33
C TYR A 42 -1.32 -6.98 -5.54
N ARG A 43 -1.07 -8.28 -5.44
CA ARG A 43 -1.46 -9.20 -6.51
C ARG A 43 -2.83 -9.78 -6.23
N ASN A 44 -3.47 -10.25 -7.27
CA ASN A 44 -4.77 -10.89 -7.15
C ASN A 44 -4.68 -12.05 -6.16
N GLY A 45 -5.52 -12.03 -5.16
CA GLY A 45 -5.51 -13.05 -4.12
C GLY A 45 -5.46 -12.48 -2.72
N MET A 46 -5.10 -11.21 -2.59
CA MET A 46 -5.07 -10.61 -1.27
C MET A 46 -6.49 -10.49 -0.73
N SER A 47 -6.71 -11.05 0.46
CA SER A 47 -8.04 -11.05 1.05
C SER A 47 -8.40 -9.68 1.61
N HIS A 48 -9.69 -9.49 1.79
CA HIS A 48 -10.18 -8.26 2.40
C HIS A 48 -9.67 -8.12 3.83
N ALA A 49 -9.56 -9.23 4.53
CA ALA A 49 -9.05 -9.22 5.91
C ALA A 49 -7.61 -8.73 5.96
N THR A 50 -6.79 -9.15 5.00
CA THR A 50 -5.40 -8.70 4.94
C THR A 50 -5.33 -7.20 4.69
N LYS A 51 -6.16 -6.69 3.77
CA LYS A 51 -6.19 -5.25 3.51
C LYS A 51 -6.58 -4.47 4.75
N LYS A 52 -7.56 -5.00 5.48
CA LYS A 52 -8.02 -4.34 6.70
C LYS A 52 -6.94 -4.34 7.76
N GLU A 53 -6.20 -5.43 7.86
CA GLU A 53 -5.11 -5.50 8.82
C GLU A 53 -4.02 -4.48 8.50
N ILE A 54 -3.69 -4.34 7.23
CA ILE A 54 -2.70 -3.34 6.81
C ILE A 54 -3.19 -1.94 7.18
N ALA A 55 -4.44 -1.65 6.88
CA ALA A 55 -4.99 -0.34 7.20
C ALA A 55 -4.98 -0.06 8.69
N THR A 56 -5.31 -1.07 9.48
CA THR A 56 -5.33 -0.92 10.93
C THR A 56 -3.93 -0.69 11.49
N GLU A 57 -2.96 -1.43 10.96
CA GLU A 57 -1.60 -1.34 11.46
C GLU A 57 -0.97 0.01 11.14
N LEU A 58 -1.18 0.50 9.93
CA LEU A 58 -0.60 1.77 9.54
C LEU A 58 -1.35 2.97 10.12
N GLY A 59 -2.57 2.75 10.56
CA GLY A 59 -3.30 3.80 11.24
C GLY A 59 -4.06 4.70 10.29
N ASP A 60 -4.37 5.89 10.80
CA ASP A 60 -5.25 6.81 10.09
C ASP A 60 -4.46 7.66 9.11
N ILE A 61 -4.09 7.08 7.99
CA ILE A 61 -3.38 7.80 6.94
C ILE A 61 -4.08 7.55 5.63
N GLN A 62 -3.70 8.33 4.62
CA GLN A 62 -4.25 8.16 3.29
C GLN A 62 -3.65 6.92 2.65
N LEU A 63 -4.45 5.88 2.53
CA LEU A 63 -4.03 4.64 1.90
C LEU A 63 -4.82 4.42 0.62
N LYS A 64 -4.16 3.81 -0.35
CA LYS A 64 -4.80 3.44 -1.60
C LYS A 64 -4.35 2.03 -1.94
N PHE A 65 -5.29 1.14 -2.18
CA PHE A 65 -4.95 -0.22 -2.58
C PHE A 65 -5.10 -0.37 -4.08
N PHE A 66 -4.09 -0.91 -4.71
CA PHE A 66 -4.09 -1.05 -6.16
C PHE A 66 -3.67 -2.47 -6.53
N MET A 67 -4.53 -3.16 -7.25
CA MET A 67 -4.23 -4.53 -7.66
C MET A 67 -3.39 -4.54 -8.91
N VAL A 68 -2.24 -5.20 -8.81
CA VAL A 68 -1.35 -5.34 -9.95
C VAL A 68 -1.64 -6.67 -10.60
N ASP A 69 -1.78 -6.65 -11.90
CA ASP A 69 -2.07 -7.86 -12.65
C ASP A 69 -0.82 -8.32 -13.36
N GLY A 70 0.10 -8.86 -12.59
CA GLY A 70 1.42 -9.17 -13.11
C GLY A 70 1.48 -10.32 -14.09
N GLU A 71 0.54 -11.24 -14.01
CA GLU A 71 0.60 -12.35 -14.89
C GLU A 71 0.12 -12.04 -16.27
N LYS A 72 -0.34 -10.86 -16.48
CA LYS A 72 -0.75 -10.53 -17.81
C LYS A 72 0.35 -10.52 -18.77
N GLN A 73 1.47 -10.18 -18.31
CA GLN A 73 2.46 -10.17 -19.26
C GLN A 73 2.93 -11.48 -19.57
N LYS A 74 2.50 -12.03 -19.45
CA LYS A 74 2.94 -13.16 -20.00
C LYS A 74 2.93 -13.29 -21.06
#